data_73d63193d5bb3448e02f573fecaca0b5
#
_entry.id   73d63193d5bb3448e02f573fecaca0b5
#
_cell.length_a   1.000
_cell.length_b   1.000
_cell.length_c   1.000
_cell.angle_alpha   90.00
_cell.angle_beta   90.00
_cell.angle_gamma   90.00
#
_symmetry.space_group_name_H-M   'P 1'
#
loop_
_entity.id
_entity.type
_entity.pdbx_description
1 polymer ?
#
loop_
_entity_poly.entity_id
_entity_poly.type
_entity_poly.pdbx_seq_one_letter_code
_entity_poly.pdbx_strand_id
1 'polypeptide(L)'
;QQVNLAVYRPQIEHKAAELRFRDYEMPFNSDSSFWAALGFMARATPRDAEGYRAYAARLRDVPRHFDQHIANMRAGLARGFSVPRAVLVGRDGSIARVAELKD
;
A
#
# COMPACT_ATOMS: atom_id res chain seq x y z
N GLN A 1 19.21 21.26 -12.26
CA GLN A 1 18.00 20.78 -12.99
C GLN A 1 18.30 19.54 -13.85
N GLN A 2 19.38 19.48 -14.64
CA GLN A 2 19.72 18.34 -15.49
C GLN A 2 19.97 17.04 -14.70
N VAL A 3 20.63 17.12 -13.55
CA VAL A 3 20.88 15.94 -12.67
C VAL A 3 19.57 15.36 -12.15
N ASN A 4 18.63 16.21 -11.77
CA ASN A 4 17.31 15.73 -11.29
C ASN A 4 16.54 15.01 -12.40
N LEU A 5 16.57 15.51 -13.63
CA LEU A 5 15.93 14.87 -14.78
C LEU A 5 16.56 13.50 -15.07
N ALA A 6 17.89 13.37 -14.99
CA ALA A 6 18.59 12.12 -15.20
C ALA A 6 18.24 11.04 -14.16
N VAL A 7 17.91 11.46 -12.92
CA VAL A 7 17.48 10.55 -11.84
C VAL A 7 15.99 10.20 -11.95
N TYR A 8 15.14 11.18 -12.22
CA TYR A 8 13.68 10.96 -12.24
C TYR A 8 13.19 10.23 -13.48
N ARG A 9 13.81 10.44 -14.64
CA ARG A 9 13.38 9.80 -15.89
C ARG A 9 13.37 8.27 -15.79
N PRO A 10 14.46 7.59 -15.36
CA PRO A 10 14.46 6.15 -15.20
C PRO A 10 13.40 5.66 -14.19
N GLN A 11 13.15 6.43 -13.13
CA GLN A 11 12.13 6.08 -12.14
C GLN A 11 10.72 6.11 -12.73
N ILE A 12 10.42 7.12 -13.56
CA ILE A 12 9.13 7.23 -14.25
C ILE A 12 8.97 6.11 -15.28
N GLU A 13 10.02 5.81 -16.05
CA GLU A 13 10.03 4.71 -17.02
C GLU A 13 9.83 3.36 -16.35
N HIS A 14 10.44 3.15 -15.19
CA HIS A 14 10.24 1.96 -14.36
C HIS A 14 8.79 1.84 -13.87
N LYS A 15 8.24 2.92 -13.34
CA LYS A 15 6.83 2.95 -12.91
C LYS A 15 5.86 2.73 -14.07
N ALA A 16 6.14 3.25 -15.26
CA ALA A 16 5.35 3.00 -16.44
C ALA A 16 5.39 1.52 -16.87
N ALA A 17 6.56 0.87 -16.72
CA ALA A 17 6.69 -0.56 -16.96
C ALA A 17 5.92 -1.40 -15.94
N GLU A 18 6.01 -1.08 -14.64
CA GLU A 18 5.23 -1.74 -13.59
C GLU A 18 3.73 -1.68 -13.90
N LEU A 19 3.20 -0.52 -14.30
CA LEU A 19 1.79 -0.37 -14.70
C LEU A 19 1.41 -1.24 -15.90
N ARG A 20 2.33 -1.42 -16.86
CA ARG A 20 2.11 -2.31 -18.01
C ARG A 20 1.96 -3.76 -17.59
N PHE A 21 2.74 -4.21 -16.60
CA PHE A 21 2.66 -5.57 -16.06
C PHE A 21 1.55 -5.74 -15.01
N ARG A 22 0.89 -4.64 -14.63
CA ARG A 22 -0.19 -4.63 -13.63
C ARG A 22 0.27 -5.18 -12.27
N ASP A 23 1.46 -4.80 -11.82
CA ASP A 23 2.01 -5.20 -10.53
C ASP A 23 1.10 -4.79 -9.36
N TYR A 24 0.29 -3.73 -9.54
CA TYR A 24 -0.73 -3.31 -8.58
C TYR A 24 -1.82 -4.36 -8.30
N GLU A 25 -1.97 -5.37 -9.15
CA GLU A 25 -2.85 -6.52 -8.92
C GLU A 25 -2.24 -7.53 -7.93
N MET A 26 -0.95 -7.39 -7.61
CA MET A 26 -0.24 -8.19 -6.62
C MET A 26 0.56 -7.28 -5.66
N PRO A 27 -0.14 -6.48 -4.83
CA PRO A 27 0.45 -5.37 -4.07
C PRO A 27 1.20 -5.80 -2.80
N PHE A 28 1.59 -7.05 -2.69
CA PHE A 28 2.45 -7.58 -1.63
C PHE A 28 3.22 -8.82 -2.08
N ASN A 29 4.35 -9.05 -1.43
CA ASN A 29 5.25 -10.18 -1.67
C ASN A 29 5.83 -10.69 -0.35
N SER A 30 6.91 -11.49 -0.38
CA SER A 30 7.59 -11.99 0.82
C SER A 30 8.10 -10.88 1.74
N ASP A 31 8.47 -9.72 1.19
CA ASP A 31 9.21 -8.69 1.92
C ASP A 31 8.37 -7.42 2.17
N SER A 32 7.37 -7.18 1.36
CA SER A 32 6.56 -5.95 1.40
C SER A 32 5.07 -6.22 1.30
N SER A 33 4.29 -5.24 1.76
CA SER A 33 2.85 -5.25 1.67
C SER A 33 2.31 -3.82 1.51
N PHE A 34 1.18 -3.66 0.84
CA PHE A 34 0.57 -2.34 0.65
C PHE A 34 0.20 -1.65 1.98
N TRP A 35 -0.13 -2.43 3.02
CA TRP A 35 -0.42 -1.86 4.35
C TRP A 35 0.82 -1.41 5.11
N ALA A 36 2.02 -1.88 4.76
CA ALA A 36 3.26 -1.39 5.36
C ALA A 36 3.48 0.10 5.06
N ALA A 37 2.99 0.58 3.91
CA ALA A 37 3.03 1.99 3.57
C ALA A 37 2.22 2.88 4.55
N LEU A 38 1.27 2.32 5.30
CA LEU A 38 0.52 3.04 6.33
C LEU A 38 1.33 3.26 7.62
N GLY A 39 2.46 2.60 7.78
CA GLY A 39 3.30 2.72 8.98
C GLY A 39 3.82 4.15 9.22
N PHE A 40 3.89 5.00 8.19
CA PHE A 40 4.21 6.42 8.38
C PHE A 40 3.10 7.15 9.15
N MET A 41 1.85 6.74 9.03
CA MET A 41 0.72 7.35 9.74
C MET A 41 0.82 7.12 11.24
N ALA A 42 1.23 5.91 11.65
CA ALA A 42 1.44 5.60 13.07
C ALA A 42 2.56 6.43 13.71
N ARG A 43 3.47 6.97 12.89
CA ARG A 43 4.58 7.82 13.33
C ARG A 43 4.30 9.31 13.18
N ALA A 44 3.17 9.67 12.60
CA ALA A 44 2.79 11.07 12.46
C ALA A 44 2.47 11.69 13.83
N THR A 45 3.11 12.79 14.13
CA THR A 45 2.85 13.60 15.34
C THR A 45 2.29 14.95 14.93
N PRO A 46 0.96 15.09 14.78
CA PRO A 46 0.35 16.38 14.48
C PRO A 46 0.68 17.38 15.59
N ARG A 47 1.02 18.61 15.21
CA ARG A 47 1.48 19.66 16.15
C ARG A 47 0.39 20.69 16.48
N ASP A 48 -0.63 20.77 15.64
CA ASP A 48 -1.71 21.75 15.74
C ASP A 48 -3.06 21.16 15.33
N ALA A 49 -4.11 21.91 15.50
CA ALA A 49 -5.49 21.49 15.19
C ALA A 49 -5.69 21.20 13.68
N GLU A 50 -4.97 21.86 12.80
CA GLU A 50 -5.04 21.60 11.36
C GLU A 50 -4.37 20.28 11.02
N GLY A 51 -3.20 20.01 11.59
CA GLY A 51 -2.50 18.73 11.47
C GLY A 51 -3.33 17.56 11.98
N TYR A 52 -4.04 17.72 13.11
CA TYR A 52 -4.96 16.70 13.63
C TYR A 52 -6.15 16.45 12.69
N ARG A 53 -6.73 17.50 12.11
CA ARG A 53 -7.81 17.34 11.12
C ARG A 53 -7.33 16.62 9.87
N ALA A 54 -6.16 16.99 9.35
CA ALA A 54 -5.55 16.33 8.20
C ALA A 54 -5.23 14.85 8.50
N TYR A 55 -4.74 14.55 9.70
CA TYR A 55 -4.49 13.18 10.16
C TYR A 55 -5.78 12.36 10.23
N ALA A 56 -6.82 12.89 10.84
CA ALA A 56 -8.13 12.24 10.91
C ALA A 56 -8.76 12.01 9.53
N ALA A 57 -8.58 12.94 8.59
CA ALA A 57 -9.03 12.77 7.21
C ALA A 57 -8.31 11.61 6.52
N ARG A 58 -7.00 11.48 6.70
CA ARG A 58 -6.22 10.34 6.17
C ARG A 58 -6.65 9.01 6.78
N LEU A 59 -6.92 8.96 8.09
CA LEU A 59 -7.43 7.74 8.74
C LEU A 59 -8.78 7.30 8.16
N ARG A 60 -9.67 8.25 7.87
CA ARG A 60 -10.96 7.95 7.23
C ARG A 60 -10.83 7.39 5.81
N ASP A 61 -9.72 7.69 5.13
CA ASP A 61 -9.43 7.21 3.78
C ASP A 61 -8.83 5.79 3.76
N VAL A 62 -8.37 5.28 4.90
CA VAL A 62 -7.74 3.94 5.00
C VAL A 62 -8.66 2.83 4.50
N PRO A 63 -9.95 2.75 4.87
CA PRO A 63 -10.84 1.71 4.34
C PRO A 63 -10.89 1.72 2.81
N ARG A 64 -11.04 2.90 2.20
CA ARG A 64 -11.05 3.04 0.74
C ARG A 64 -9.75 2.54 0.10
N HIS A 65 -8.60 2.81 0.72
CA HIS A 65 -7.31 2.30 0.27
C HIS A 65 -7.28 0.76 0.26
N PHE A 66 -7.75 0.12 1.32
CA PHE A 66 -7.85 -1.35 1.38
C PHE A 66 -8.82 -1.90 0.34
N ASP A 67 -10.00 -1.30 0.17
CA ASP A 67 -10.98 -1.73 -0.82
C ASP A 67 -10.43 -1.69 -2.25
N GLN A 68 -9.67 -0.65 -2.59
CA GLN A 68 -9.00 -0.55 -3.88
C GLN A 68 -7.98 -1.67 -4.11
N HIS A 69 -7.14 -1.97 -3.11
CA HIS A 69 -6.19 -3.07 -3.21
C HIS A 69 -6.86 -4.43 -3.27
N ILE A 70 -7.95 -4.64 -2.52
CA ILE A 70 -8.75 -5.88 -2.59
C ILE A 70 -9.36 -6.05 -3.99
N ALA A 71 -9.91 -4.99 -4.58
CA ALA A 71 -10.44 -5.02 -5.94
C ALA A 71 -9.35 -5.38 -6.96
N ASN A 72 -8.18 -4.77 -6.85
CA ASN A 72 -7.04 -5.07 -7.71
C ASN A 72 -6.57 -6.52 -7.57
N MET A 73 -6.43 -7.02 -6.34
CA MET A 73 -6.04 -8.41 -6.08
C MET A 73 -7.06 -9.41 -6.63
N ARG A 74 -8.36 -9.11 -6.53
CA ARG A 74 -9.41 -9.94 -7.15
C ARG A 74 -9.30 -9.98 -8.67
N ALA A 75 -8.98 -8.84 -9.29
CA ALA A 75 -8.75 -8.79 -10.75
C ALA A 75 -7.51 -9.61 -11.15
N GLY A 76 -6.41 -9.49 -10.39
CA GLY A 76 -5.22 -10.31 -10.58
C GLY A 76 -5.50 -11.80 -10.45
N LEU A 77 -6.20 -12.20 -9.39
CA LEU A 77 -6.58 -13.59 -9.15
C LEU A 77 -7.44 -14.16 -10.29
N ALA A 78 -8.38 -13.38 -10.81
CA ALA A 78 -9.24 -13.81 -11.92
C ALA A 78 -8.48 -14.12 -13.20
N ARG A 79 -7.31 -13.51 -13.43
CA ARG A 79 -6.43 -13.81 -14.58
C ARG A 79 -5.24 -14.72 -14.24
N GLY A 80 -5.24 -15.31 -13.04
CA GLY A 80 -4.17 -16.23 -12.60
C GLY A 80 -2.88 -15.52 -12.13
N PHE A 81 -2.92 -14.20 -11.87
CA PHE A 81 -1.80 -13.42 -11.36
C PHE A 81 -1.95 -13.21 -9.85
N SER A 82 -1.25 -14.02 -9.07
CA SER A 82 -1.29 -13.95 -7.61
C SER A 82 0.01 -14.47 -7.00
N VAL A 83 0.24 -14.13 -5.75
CA VAL A 83 1.39 -14.65 -4.98
C VAL A 83 1.17 -16.14 -4.63
N PRO A 84 2.24 -16.95 -4.53
CA PRO A 84 2.16 -18.30 -4.04
C PRO A 84 1.60 -18.37 -2.62
N ARG A 85 0.84 -19.41 -2.31
CA ARG A 85 0.24 -19.61 -0.97
C ARG A 85 1.28 -19.54 0.16
N ALA A 86 2.49 -20.03 -0.08
CA ALA A 86 3.57 -19.99 0.90
C ALA A 86 3.93 -18.56 1.35
N VAL A 87 3.76 -17.56 0.49
CA VAL A 87 3.99 -16.14 0.80
C VAL A 87 2.88 -15.55 1.68
N LEU A 88 1.70 -16.15 1.69
CA LEU A 88 0.53 -15.68 2.45
C LEU A 88 0.55 -16.13 3.92
N VAL A 89 1.25 -17.22 4.22
CA VAL A 89 1.27 -17.79 5.57
C VAL A 89 1.81 -16.77 6.58
N GLY A 90 1.02 -16.48 7.62
CA GLY A 90 1.38 -15.56 8.70
C GLY A 90 1.29 -14.06 8.36
N ARG A 91 0.88 -13.70 7.14
CA ARG A 91 0.73 -12.28 6.75
C ARG A 91 -0.48 -11.59 7.37
N ASP A 92 -1.49 -12.35 7.73
CA ASP A 92 -2.70 -11.90 8.41
C ASP A 92 -2.42 -11.47 9.86
N GLY A 93 -1.41 -12.00 10.51
CA GLY A 93 -1.11 -11.70 11.92
C GLY A 93 -0.82 -10.22 12.21
N SER A 94 -0.31 -9.46 11.24
CA SER A 94 -0.09 -8.02 11.40
C SER A 94 -1.38 -7.20 11.34
N ILE A 95 -2.41 -7.72 10.65
CA ILE A 95 -3.72 -7.07 10.50
C ILE A 95 -4.68 -7.57 11.58
N ALA A 96 -4.64 -8.85 11.92
CA ALA A 96 -5.50 -9.47 12.93
C ALA A 96 -5.42 -8.74 14.28
N ARG A 97 -4.21 -8.36 14.70
CA ARG A 97 -4.01 -7.57 15.92
C ARG A 97 -4.72 -6.22 15.92
N VAL A 98 -4.84 -5.57 14.77
CA VAL A 98 -5.57 -4.30 14.65
C VAL A 98 -7.08 -4.54 14.72
N ALA A 99 -7.57 -5.63 14.13
CA ALA A 99 -8.98 -6.02 14.19
C ALA A 99 -9.46 -6.45 15.60
N GLU A 100 -8.51 -6.88 16.44
CA GLU A 100 -8.78 -7.27 17.85
C GLU A 100 -8.79 -6.08 18.82
N LEU A 101 -8.32 -4.90 18.41
CA LEU A 101 -8.39 -3.69 19.23
C LEU A 101 -9.87 -3.35 19.45
N LYS A 102 -10.29 -3.45 20.71
CA LYS A 102 -11.60 -2.95 21.15
C LYS A 102 -11.44 -1.49 21.54
N ASP A 103 -12.46 -0.68 21.24
CA ASP A 103 -12.57 0.71 21.67
C ASP A 103 -12.50 0.85 23.20
#